data_c078c58e0c31040b9761ef02b4fdb03f
#
_entry.id   c078c58e0c31040b9761ef02b4fdb03f
#
_cell.length_a   1.000
_cell.length_b   1.000
_cell.length_c   1.000
_cell.angle_alpha   90.00
_cell.angle_beta   90.00
_cell.angle_gamma   90.00
#
_symmetry.space_group_name_H-M   'P 1'
#
loop_
_entity.id
_entity.type
_entity.pdbx_description
1 polymer ?
#
loop_
_entity_poly.entity_id
_entity_poly.type
_entity_poly.pdbx_seq_one_letter_code
_entity_poly.pdbx_strand_id
1 'polypeptide(L)'
;MAFPAFFRNAAVFESALAEEPPLATSPGDVCGITVPHHLLAADLIARAFRLAASGHYERVIALFPDHYRKAARPFATTTQCFQTAYGPVCTDATGVGKLVSTDPRIEVSELFKVDHGIHAVLPFVARFFPTTKLIPIAVSVTSQNEDWDACVQSLAPLITTKTLIVQSTDFSHYLVRRQAREHDQETLNAISTGKPEAILQLRQPAHLDSKGAQYIHVKLQRQVNRSVAEVIENKNSFDYLPWDTWLTTSYIVQIYRKPQPIPSPLPVYPGQQVSFFAGDTSFGRYMSRPLQNKVIAARLQKHILAITGGAPLVVNLEGVVMERPFPTSLSVLRIAMGVDRTTAWLRAMNVRAVVLANNHTLDFGAVRRLRMQQLLRQAGFEVLMHGESRDLKAFRLVALSDLANHGEQRTHLISEADLVDLQKRRLAQPILTFVHWGAEYLAQPRSRELDLLAKLRRYGLRLVIGAHPHVGSAEVMPLGGNSP
;
A
#
# COMPACT_ATOMS: atom_id res chain seq x y z
N MET A 1 -32.58 -12.81 -17.81
CA MET A 1 -32.23 -13.93 -16.91
C MET A 1 -31.14 -13.48 -15.94
N ALA A 2 -31.00 -14.14 -14.79
CA ALA A 2 -29.98 -13.82 -13.81
C ALA A 2 -29.31 -15.09 -13.30
N PHE A 3 -28.00 -15.05 -13.08
CA PHE A 3 -27.29 -16.12 -12.40
C PHE A 3 -27.72 -16.20 -10.93
N PRO A 4 -27.92 -17.41 -10.38
CA PRO A 4 -28.29 -17.56 -8.97
C PRO A 4 -27.15 -17.10 -8.04
N ALA A 5 -27.50 -16.72 -6.81
CA ALA A 5 -26.51 -16.37 -5.79
C ALA A 5 -25.61 -17.59 -5.50
N PHE A 6 -24.31 -17.42 -5.71
CA PHE A 6 -23.30 -18.44 -5.40
C PHE A 6 -23.14 -18.57 -3.88
N PHE A 7 -22.93 -17.45 -3.21
CA PHE A 7 -22.92 -17.35 -1.74
C PHE A 7 -24.27 -16.83 -1.25
N ARG A 8 -25.07 -17.71 -0.61
CA ARG A 8 -26.43 -17.41 -0.14
C ARG A 8 -26.48 -16.92 1.30
N ASN A 9 -25.48 -17.25 2.11
CA ASN A 9 -25.41 -16.87 3.51
C ASN A 9 -24.87 -15.45 3.67
N ALA A 10 -25.72 -14.51 4.08
CA ALA A 10 -25.31 -13.12 4.33
C ALA A 10 -24.38 -12.97 5.55
N ALA A 11 -24.38 -13.93 6.48
CA ALA A 11 -23.65 -13.80 7.74
C ALA A 11 -22.12 -13.60 7.55
N VAL A 12 -21.53 -14.23 6.52
CA VAL A 12 -20.10 -14.04 6.21
C VAL A 12 -19.79 -12.58 5.85
N PHE A 13 -20.67 -11.97 5.07
CA PHE A 13 -20.51 -10.58 4.64
C PHE A 13 -20.83 -9.59 5.77
N GLU A 14 -21.85 -9.87 6.58
CA GLU A 14 -22.19 -9.05 7.76
C GLU A 14 -21.09 -9.09 8.81
N SER A 15 -20.51 -10.27 9.08
CA SER A 15 -19.35 -10.39 9.98
C SER A 15 -18.18 -9.55 9.48
N ALA A 16 -17.81 -9.68 8.20
CA ALA A 16 -16.74 -8.90 7.59
C ALA A 16 -16.98 -7.39 7.66
N LEU A 17 -18.24 -6.96 7.49
CA LEU A 17 -18.63 -5.57 7.63
C LEU A 17 -18.57 -5.07 9.08
N ALA A 18 -18.85 -5.94 10.05
CA ALA A 18 -18.81 -5.59 11.48
C ALA A 18 -17.37 -5.50 12.03
N GLU A 19 -16.44 -6.31 11.50
CA GLU A 19 -15.04 -6.32 11.91
C GLU A 19 -14.26 -5.07 11.46
N GLU A 20 -14.70 -4.44 10.38
CA GLU A 20 -14.07 -3.22 9.87
C GLU A 20 -14.63 -1.97 10.53
N PRO A 21 -13.80 -1.20 11.26
CA PRO A 21 -14.27 0.03 11.90
C PRO A 21 -14.73 1.07 10.88
N PRO A 22 -15.65 1.95 11.25
CA PRO A 22 -16.00 3.11 10.43
C PRO A 22 -14.75 3.95 10.15
N LEU A 23 -14.57 4.39 8.91
CA LEU A 23 -13.48 5.30 8.57
C LEU A 23 -13.80 6.68 9.12
N ALA A 24 -12.86 7.27 9.85
CA ALA A 24 -13.02 8.61 10.45
C ALA A 24 -13.00 9.73 9.40
N THR A 25 -12.35 9.52 8.26
CA THR A 25 -12.27 10.49 7.16
C THR A 25 -12.79 9.88 5.86
N SER A 26 -13.52 10.68 5.09
CA SER A 26 -13.93 10.29 3.74
C SER A 26 -12.69 10.21 2.85
N PRO A 27 -12.28 9.03 2.39
CA PRO A 27 -11.18 8.92 1.47
C PRO A 27 -11.57 9.61 0.16
N GLY A 28 -10.68 10.40 -0.40
CA GLY A 28 -10.92 11.09 -1.67
C GLY A 28 -11.38 10.18 -2.80
N ASP A 29 -11.56 10.73 -3.98
CA ASP A 29 -12.11 10.06 -5.18
C ASP A 29 -11.37 8.76 -5.54
N VAL A 30 -11.84 7.63 -5.01
CA VAL A 30 -11.36 6.30 -5.39
C VAL A 30 -11.87 5.97 -6.79
N CYS A 31 -11.01 5.52 -7.67
CA CYS A 31 -11.36 5.15 -9.05
C CYS A 31 -11.08 3.66 -9.35
N GLY A 32 -10.45 2.96 -8.42
CA GLY A 32 -10.24 1.52 -8.51
C GLY A 32 -9.86 0.89 -7.19
N ILE A 33 -10.17 -0.40 -7.06
CA ILE A 33 -9.78 -1.24 -5.93
C ILE A 33 -9.31 -2.61 -6.43
N THR A 34 -8.33 -3.18 -5.76
CA THR A 34 -7.97 -4.60 -5.88
C THR A 34 -8.27 -5.28 -4.57
N VAL A 35 -8.99 -6.38 -4.61
CA VAL A 35 -9.47 -7.13 -3.46
C VAL A 35 -9.29 -8.63 -3.67
N PRO A 36 -9.13 -9.41 -2.60
CA PRO A 36 -9.17 -10.88 -2.70
C PRO A 36 -10.57 -11.38 -3.11
N HIS A 37 -10.65 -12.64 -3.50
CA HIS A 37 -11.92 -13.36 -3.68
C HIS A 37 -12.04 -14.59 -2.78
N HIS A 38 -11.04 -14.88 -1.99
CA HIS A 38 -11.12 -15.88 -0.94
C HIS A 38 -11.83 -15.29 0.28
N LEU A 39 -13.04 -15.77 0.59
CA LEU A 39 -13.88 -15.21 1.66
C LEU A 39 -13.33 -15.41 3.08
N LEU A 40 -12.24 -16.14 3.24
CA LEU A 40 -11.48 -16.13 4.49
C LEU A 40 -10.99 -14.71 4.84
N ALA A 41 -10.70 -13.90 3.81
CA ALA A 41 -10.29 -12.50 3.91
C ALA A 41 -11.42 -11.52 3.53
N ALA A 42 -12.67 -11.86 3.87
CA ALA A 42 -13.82 -11.01 3.56
C ALA A 42 -13.77 -9.63 4.24
N ASP A 43 -13.11 -9.53 5.40
CA ASP A 43 -12.79 -8.26 6.10
C ASP A 43 -12.00 -7.31 5.19
N LEU A 44 -11.03 -7.82 4.44
CA LEU A 44 -10.22 -7.03 3.52
C LEU A 44 -11.02 -6.54 2.31
N ILE A 45 -11.97 -7.37 1.81
CA ILE A 45 -12.90 -6.95 0.76
C ILE A 45 -13.78 -5.81 1.30
N ALA A 46 -14.38 -5.98 2.48
CA ALA A 46 -15.21 -4.97 3.14
C ALA A 46 -14.45 -3.65 3.31
N ARG A 47 -13.19 -3.69 3.74
CA ARG A 47 -12.31 -2.52 3.90
C ARG A 47 -12.17 -1.73 2.61
N ALA A 48 -11.82 -2.39 1.51
CA ALA A 48 -11.64 -1.72 0.22
C ALA A 48 -12.96 -1.07 -0.28
N PHE A 49 -14.08 -1.78 -0.15
CA PHE A 49 -15.39 -1.24 -0.53
C PHE A 49 -15.84 -0.07 0.36
N ARG A 50 -15.53 -0.08 1.66
CA ARG A 50 -15.76 1.09 2.54
C ARG A 50 -14.93 2.30 2.11
N LEU A 51 -13.66 2.10 1.74
CA LEU A 51 -12.81 3.17 1.22
C LEU A 51 -13.38 3.78 -0.07
N ALA A 52 -14.04 2.98 -0.89
CA ALA A 52 -14.70 3.44 -2.11
C ALA A 52 -16.13 3.99 -1.87
N ALA A 53 -16.73 3.77 -0.70
CA ALA A 53 -18.15 4.06 -0.45
C ALA A 53 -18.54 5.54 -0.53
N SER A 54 -17.59 6.47 -0.39
CA SER A 54 -17.83 7.91 -0.57
C SER A 54 -17.99 8.33 -2.03
N GLY A 55 -17.64 7.45 -2.98
CA GLY A 55 -17.76 7.72 -4.41
C GLY A 55 -19.18 7.48 -4.94
N HIS A 56 -19.57 8.27 -5.94
CA HIS A 56 -20.83 8.07 -6.67
C HIS A 56 -20.53 7.41 -8.02
N TYR A 57 -20.80 6.11 -8.11
CA TYR A 57 -20.52 5.34 -9.32
C TYR A 57 -21.82 4.98 -10.05
N GLU A 58 -21.78 5.08 -11.38
CA GLU A 58 -22.83 4.61 -12.28
C GLU A 58 -22.46 3.25 -12.88
N ARG A 59 -21.16 2.94 -12.89
CA ARG A 59 -20.63 1.70 -13.47
C ARG A 59 -19.53 1.09 -12.60
N VAL A 60 -19.56 -0.23 -12.48
CA VAL A 60 -18.48 -1.06 -11.98
C VAL A 60 -17.93 -1.90 -13.13
N ILE A 61 -16.62 -1.86 -13.37
CA ILE A 61 -15.92 -2.81 -14.25
C ILE A 61 -15.19 -3.79 -13.33
N ALA A 62 -15.59 -5.08 -13.38
CA ALA A 62 -14.98 -6.11 -12.55
C ALA A 62 -14.03 -6.98 -13.40
N LEU A 63 -12.77 -7.05 -12.97
CA LEU A 63 -11.70 -7.85 -13.59
C LEU A 63 -11.36 -9.01 -12.66
N PHE A 64 -11.36 -10.24 -13.15
CA PHE A 64 -11.04 -11.44 -12.36
C PHE A 64 -10.51 -12.58 -13.25
N PRO A 65 -9.78 -13.58 -12.71
CA PRO A 65 -9.31 -14.71 -13.50
C PRO A 65 -10.45 -15.64 -13.92
N ASP A 66 -10.34 -16.27 -15.10
CA ASP A 66 -11.10 -17.48 -15.43
C ASP A 66 -10.42 -18.68 -14.77
N HIS A 67 -10.81 -18.98 -13.53
CA HIS A 67 -10.20 -20.04 -12.72
C HIS A 67 -10.32 -21.42 -13.34
N TYR A 68 -11.40 -21.67 -14.05
CA TYR A 68 -11.73 -22.99 -14.56
C TYR A 68 -11.42 -23.17 -16.05
N ARG A 69 -10.78 -22.17 -16.67
CA ARG A 69 -10.40 -22.17 -18.09
C ARG A 69 -11.58 -22.49 -19.02
N LYS A 70 -12.72 -21.88 -18.74
CA LYS A 70 -13.97 -22.09 -19.50
C LYS A 70 -14.18 -21.08 -20.62
N ALA A 71 -13.42 -20.02 -20.66
CA ALA A 71 -13.43 -19.09 -21.78
C ALA A 71 -12.70 -19.70 -22.97
N ALA A 72 -13.35 -19.67 -24.14
CA ALA A 72 -12.73 -20.06 -25.39
C ALA A 72 -11.84 -18.95 -25.97
N ARG A 73 -12.04 -17.70 -25.52
CA ARG A 73 -11.30 -16.52 -25.94
C ARG A 73 -10.48 -15.92 -24.77
N PRO A 74 -9.55 -15.00 -25.04
CA PRO A 74 -8.77 -14.33 -24.00
C PRO A 74 -9.61 -13.70 -22.89
N PHE A 75 -10.84 -13.24 -23.22
CA PHE A 75 -11.76 -12.60 -22.28
C PHE A 75 -13.18 -13.11 -22.46
N ALA A 76 -13.88 -13.21 -21.32
CA ALA A 76 -15.29 -13.51 -21.31
C ALA A 76 -16.07 -12.44 -20.54
N THR A 77 -17.30 -12.20 -20.97
CA THR A 77 -18.26 -11.27 -20.34
C THR A 77 -19.67 -11.86 -20.36
N THR A 78 -20.65 -11.16 -19.81
CA THR A 78 -22.06 -11.58 -19.85
C THR A 78 -23.01 -10.39 -19.79
N THR A 79 -24.20 -10.53 -20.38
CA THR A 79 -25.29 -9.55 -20.26
C THR A 79 -26.29 -9.90 -19.16
N GLN A 80 -26.13 -11.04 -18.52
CA GLN A 80 -27.06 -11.49 -17.46
C GLN A 80 -26.77 -10.76 -16.14
N CYS A 81 -27.83 -10.56 -15.33
CA CYS A 81 -27.71 -10.09 -13.96
C CYS A 81 -27.20 -11.19 -13.03
N PHE A 82 -26.83 -10.84 -11.82
CA PHE A 82 -26.41 -11.76 -10.75
C PHE A 82 -27.29 -11.54 -9.54
N GLN A 83 -27.77 -12.62 -8.93
CA GLN A 83 -28.42 -12.56 -7.61
C GLN A 83 -27.34 -12.58 -6.53
N THR A 84 -27.50 -11.79 -5.48
CA THR A 84 -26.61 -11.78 -4.32
C THR A 84 -27.43 -11.81 -3.02
N ALA A 85 -26.75 -11.96 -1.89
CA ALA A 85 -27.40 -11.87 -0.57
C ALA A 85 -28.06 -10.51 -0.28
N TYR A 86 -27.65 -9.45 -1.02
CA TYR A 86 -28.15 -8.07 -0.85
C TYR A 86 -29.00 -7.57 -2.03
N GLY A 87 -29.42 -8.45 -2.90
CA GLY A 87 -30.19 -8.11 -4.08
C GLY A 87 -29.44 -8.29 -5.40
N PRO A 88 -30.06 -7.96 -6.52
CA PRO A 88 -29.48 -8.19 -7.84
C PRO A 88 -28.44 -7.13 -8.20
N VAL A 89 -27.36 -7.58 -8.85
CA VAL A 89 -26.41 -6.72 -9.57
C VAL A 89 -26.59 -6.96 -11.06
N CYS A 90 -27.02 -5.93 -11.79
CA CYS A 90 -27.31 -6.07 -13.21
C CYS A 90 -26.23 -5.49 -14.09
N THR A 91 -25.96 -6.17 -15.20
CA THR A 91 -24.93 -5.77 -16.16
C THR A 91 -25.37 -4.53 -16.98
N ASP A 92 -24.38 -3.79 -17.46
CA ASP A 92 -24.53 -2.80 -18.52
C ASP A 92 -24.62 -3.53 -19.87
N ALA A 93 -25.80 -4.01 -20.22
CA ALA A 93 -25.99 -4.79 -21.46
C ALA A 93 -25.56 -4.02 -22.72
N THR A 94 -25.72 -2.71 -22.73
CA THR A 94 -25.28 -1.85 -23.86
C THR A 94 -23.76 -1.78 -23.94
N GLY A 95 -23.09 -1.55 -22.80
CA GLY A 95 -21.63 -1.53 -22.73
C GLY A 95 -21.01 -2.89 -23.08
N VAL A 96 -21.58 -3.98 -22.56
CA VAL A 96 -21.16 -5.35 -22.89
C VAL A 96 -21.37 -5.64 -24.38
N GLY A 97 -22.54 -5.31 -24.93
CA GLY A 97 -22.84 -5.48 -26.35
C GLY A 97 -21.83 -4.76 -27.26
N LYS A 98 -21.46 -3.54 -26.89
CA LYS A 98 -20.42 -2.77 -27.60
C LYS A 98 -19.06 -3.46 -27.54
N LEU A 99 -18.62 -3.93 -26.36
CA LEU A 99 -17.35 -4.64 -26.21
C LEU A 99 -17.27 -5.88 -27.09
N VAL A 100 -18.28 -6.73 -27.04
CA VAL A 100 -18.33 -7.99 -27.81
C VAL A 100 -18.37 -7.73 -29.32
N SER A 101 -19.04 -6.65 -29.76
CA SER A 101 -19.12 -6.32 -31.20
C SER A 101 -17.84 -5.70 -31.72
N THR A 102 -17.03 -5.04 -30.90
CA THR A 102 -15.83 -4.30 -31.32
C THR A 102 -14.52 -5.06 -31.10
N ASP A 103 -14.48 -5.97 -30.12
CA ASP A 103 -13.28 -6.75 -29.84
C ASP A 103 -13.53 -8.28 -29.94
N PRO A 104 -13.01 -8.92 -30.99
CA PRO A 104 -13.21 -10.35 -31.21
C PRO A 104 -12.55 -11.26 -30.16
N ARG A 105 -11.73 -10.71 -29.26
CA ARG A 105 -11.13 -11.43 -28.14
C ARG A 105 -12.07 -11.56 -26.94
N ILE A 106 -13.20 -10.87 -26.96
CA ILE A 106 -14.20 -10.89 -25.89
C ILE A 106 -15.40 -11.73 -26.34
N GLU A 107 -15.81 -12.71 -25.56
CA GLU A 107 -16.99 -13.53 -25.80
C GLU A 107 -18.03 -13.41 -24.69
N VAL A 108 -19.27 -13.71 -25.02
CA VAL A 108 -20.31 -13.96 -24.00
C VAL A 108 -20.21 -15.41 -23.54
N SER A 109 -20.17 -15.62 -22.22
CA SER A 109 -19.96 -16.96 -21.65
C SER A 109 -20.86 -17.22 -20.45
N GLU A 110 -21.11 -18.52 -20.19
CA GLU A 110 -21.80 -19.02 -19.01
C GLU A 110 -20.85 -19.36 -17.84
N LEU A 111 -19.54 -19.10 -17.97
CA LEU A 111 -18.55 -19.37 -16.91
C LEU A 111 -18.90 -18.68 -15.59
N PHE A 112 -19.63 -17.57 -15.67
CA PHE A 112 -20.09 -16.78 -14.54
C PHE A 112 -21.05 -17.52 -13.59
N LYS A 113 -21.61 -18.67 -14.00
CA LYS A 113 -22.41 -19.53 -13.10
C LYS A 113 -21.57 -20.17 -12.00
N VAL A 114 -20.29 -20.41 -12.26
CA VAL A 114 -19.44 -21.27 -11.43
C VAL A 114 -18.16 -20.62 -10.97
N ASP A 115 -17.77 -19.48 -11.53
CA ASP A 115 -16.53 -18.82 -11.15
C ASP A 115 -16.73 -17.98 -9.89
N HIS A 116 -16.08 -18.38 -8.81
CA HIS A 116 -16.18 -17.73 -7.50
C HIS A 116 -15.55 -16.34 -7.45
N GLY A 117 -14.59 -16.06 -8.34
CA GLY A 117 -13.84 -14.78 -8.34
C GLY A 117 -14.75 -13.56 -8.46
N ILE A 118 -15.80 -13.64 -9.30
CA ILE A 118 -16.79 -12.55 -9.40
C ILE A 118 -17.79 -12.59 -8.24
N HIS A 119 -18.24 -13.78 -7.85
CA HIS A 119 -19.27 -13.93 -6.84
C HIS A 119 -18.86 -13.50 -5.43
N ALA A 120 -17.58 -13.53 -5.11
CA ALA A 120 -17.06 -13.05 -3.82
C ALA A 120 -17.22 -11.54 -3.64
N VAL A 121 -17.14 -10.76 -4.72
CA VAL A 121 -17.18 -9.29 -4.67
C VAL A 121 -18.57 -8.71 -4.91
N LEU A 122 -19.45 -9.41 -5.65
CA LEU A 122 -20.77 -8.91 -6.00
C LEU A 122 -21.68 -8.58 -4.81
N PRO A 123 -21.67 -9.30 -3.67
CA PRO A 123 -22.43 -8.90 -2.49
C PRO A 123 -22.04 -7.53 -1.96
N PHE A 124 -20.74 -7.20 -2.00
CA PHE A 124 -20.26 -5.87 -1.61
C PHE A 124 -20.65 -4.80 -2.63
N VAL A 125 -20.64 -5.11 -3.93
CA VAL A 125 -21.16 -4.21 -4.97
C VAL A 125 -22.65 -3.92 -4.70
N ALA A 126 -23.47 -4.94 -4.48
CA ALA A 126 -24.88 -4.78 -4.18
C ALA A 126 -25.13 -3.95 -2.90
N ARG A 127 -24.32 -4.15 -1.86
CA ARG A 127 -24.45 -3.49 -0.56
C ARG A 127 -24.05 -2.02 -0.60
N PHE A 128 -22.93 -1.70 -1.27
CA PHE A 128 -22.39 -0.34 -1.29
C PHE A 128 -22.85 0.49 -2.49
N PHE A 129 -23.14 -0.15 -3.63
CA PHE A 129 -23.46 0.51 -4.91
C PHE A 129 -24.67 -0.13 -5.60
N PRO A 130 -25.84 -0.15 -4.96
CA PRO A 130 -27.02 -0.93 -5.41
C PRO A 130 -27.58 -0.50 -6.77
N THR A 131 -27.29 0.71 -7.23
CA THR A 131 -27.81 1.26 -8.49
C THR A 131 -26.81 1.18 -9.66
N THR A 132 -25.59 0.71 -9.40
CA THR A 132 -24.55 0.64 -10.43
C THR A 132 -24.81 -0.47 -11.44
N LYS A 133 -24.34 -0.26 -12.67
CA LYS A 133 -24.31 -1.27 -13.73
C LYS A 133 -22.95 -1.93 -13.78
N LEU A 134 -22.95 -3.25 -13.96
CA LEU A 134 -21.74 -4.07 -13.96
C LEU A 134 -21.27 -4.37 -15.38
N ILE A 135 -19.97 -4.28 -15.63
CA ILE A 135 -19.29 -4.90 -16.78
C ILE A 135 -18.30 -5.93 -16.23
N PRO A 136 -18.66 -7.21 -16.20
CA PRO A 136 -17.77 -8.24 -15.70
C PRO A 136 -16.85 -8.72 -16.84
N ILE A 137 -15.54 -8.83 -16.58
CA ILE A 137 -14.53 -9.33 -17.50
C ILE A 137 -13.74 -10.44 -16.82
N ALA A 138 -13.97 -11.66 -17.22
CA ALA A 138 -13.12 -12.78 -16.85
C ALA A 138 -11.90 -12.80 -17.78
N VAL A 139 -10.72 -12.84 -17.19
CA VAL A 139 -9.43 -12.83 -17.90
C VAL A 139 -8.89 -14.25 -17.92
N SER A 140 -8.74 -14.81 -19.11
CA SER A 140 -8.15 -16.16 -19.27
C SER A 140 -6.74 -16.17 -18.69
N VAL A 141 -6.43 -17.18 -17.87
CA VAL A 141 -5.08 -17.38 -17.31
C VAL A 141 -4.02 -17.71 -18.36
N THR A 142 -4.43 -18.01 -19.58
CA THR A 142 -3.56 -18.27 -20.73
C THR A 142 -3.43 -17.08 -21.70
N SER A 143 -4.18 -15.98 -21.46
CA SER A 143 -4.09 -14.77 -22.27
C SER A 143 -2.71 -14.11 -22.16
N GLN A 144 -2.31 -13.38 -23.19
CA GLN A 144 -0.98 -12.82 -23.32
C GLN A 144 -1.02 -11.29 -23.28
N ASN A 145 0.14 -10.68 -23.23
CA ASN A 145 0.30 -9.23 -23.09
C ASN A 145 -0.41 -8.43 -24.20
N GLU A 146 -0.36 -8.93 -25.44
CA GLU A 146 -1.01 -8.30 -26.59
C GLU A 146 -2.53 -8.31 -26.46
N ASP A 147 -3.10 -9.38 -25.87
CA ASP A 147 -4.52 -9.45 -25.56
C ASP A 147 -4.89 -8.43 -24.49
N TRP A 148 -4.06 -8.32 -23.43
CA TRP A 148 -4.31 -7.38 -22.33
C TRP A 148 -4.28 -5.91 -22.80
N ASP A 149 -3.34 -5.59 -23.70
CA ASP A 149 -3.24 -4.26 -24.31
C ASP A 149 -4.47 -3.91 -25.12
N ALA A 150 -4.98 -4.85 -25.88
CA ALA A 150 -6.19 -4.67 -26.64
C ALA A 150 -7.44 -4.55 -25.74
N CYS A 151 -7.53 -5.34 -24.69
CA CYS A 151 -8.60 -5.21 -23.69
C CYS A 151 -8.61 -3.83 -23.03
N VAL A 152 -7.43 -3.29 -22.71
CA VAL A 152 -7.31 -1.90 -22.21
C VAL A 152 -7.88 -0.88 -23.21
N GLN A 153 -7.57 -1.02 -24.49
CA GLN A 153 -8.10 -0.14 -25.53
C GLN A 153 -9.62 -0.22 -25.65
N SER A 154 -10.17 -1.42 -25.53
CA SER A 154 -11.63 -1.67 -25.59
C SER A 154 -12.36 -1.14 -24.35
N LEU A 155 -11.76 -1.23 -23.16
CA LEU A 155 -12.36 -0.78 -21.91
C LEU A 155 -12.21 0.71 -21.64
N ALA A 156 -11.11 1.32 -22.06
CA ALA A 156 -10.80 2.73 -21.77
C ALA A 156 -11.92 3.72 -22.15
N PRO A 157 -12.62 3.60 -23.30
CA PRO A 157 -13.73 4.49 -23.67
C PRO A 157 -14.97 4.34 -22.76
N LEU A 158 -15.07 3.27 -21.98
CA LEU A 158 -16.19 3.04 -21.07
C LEU A 158 -15.93 3.60 -19.67
N ILE A 159 -14.73 4.05 -19.38
CA ILE A 159 -14.35 4.61 -18.09
C ILE A 159 -14.65 6.09 -18.06
N THR A 160 -15.47 6.49 -17.10
CA THR A 160 -15.81 7.89 -16.80
C THR A 160 -15.39 8.24 -15.38
N THR A 161 -15.60 9.48 -14.96
CA THR A 161 -15.40 9.89 -13.56
C THR A 161 -16.32 9.17 -12.58
N LYS A 162 -17.36 8.50 -13.08
CA LYS A 162 -18.33 7.70 -12.29
C LYS A 162 -18.15 6.19 -12.50
N THR A 163 -16.96 5.75 -12.89
CA THR A 163 -16.63 4.33 -13.05
C THR A 163 -15.67 3.88 -11.96
N LEU A 164 -16.03 2.80 -11.25
CA LEU A 164 -15.13 2.09 -10.35
C LEU A 164 -14.60 0.83 -11.05
N ILE A 165 -13.28 0.64 -11.05
CA ILE A 165 -12.69 -0.61 -11.50
C ILE A 165 -12.43 -1.49 -10.26
N VAL A 166 -13.00 -2.68 -10.24
CA VAL A 166 -12.82 -3.67 -9.17
C VAL A 166 -12.03 -4.83 -9.74
N GLN A 167 -10.82 -5.04 -9.26
CA GLN A 167 -10.05 -6.24 -9.57
C GLN A 167 -10.21 -7.23 -8.43
N SER A 168 -10.67 -8.42 -8.74
CA SER A 168 -10.83 -9.55 -7.83
C SER A 168 -9.71 -10.54 -8.10
N THR A 169 -8.69 -10.57 -7.24
CA THR A 169 -7.43 -11.30 -7.46
C THR A 169 -6.81 -11.68 -6.13
N ASP A 170 -6.50 -12.95 -5.94
CA ASP A 170 -5.67 -13.40 -4.84
C ASP A 170 -4.19 -13.39 -5.26
N PHE A 171 -3.30 -13.25 -4.27
CA PHE A 171 -1.86 -13.16 -4.51
C PHE A 171 -1.17 -14.48 -4.17
N SER A 172 0.08 -14.51 -3.87
CA SER A 172 0.91 -15.72 -3.72
C SER A 172 0.15 -16.98 -3.30
N HIS A 173 0.15 -18.00 -4.19
CA HIS A 173 -0.60 -19.24 -3.97
C HIS A 173 0.29 -20.45 -3.80
N TYR A 174 -0.19 -21.41 -2.98
CA TYR A 174 0.41 -22.74 -2.83
C TYR A 174 1.85 -22.72 -2.34
N LEU A 175 2.20 -21.75 -1.51
CA LEU A 175 3.53 -21.55 -0.97
C LEU A 175 3.51 -21.61 0.55
N VAL A 176 4.63 -22.08 1.14
CA VAL A 176 4.83 -21.92 2.57
C VAL A 176 4.95 -20.43 2.91
N ARG A 177 4.51 -20.04 4.10
CA ARG A 177 4.42 -18.64 4.56
C ARG A 177 5.66 -17.80 4.25
N ARG A 178 6.86 -18.36 4.44
CA ARG A 178 8.11 -17.65 4.17
C ARG A 178 8.25 -17.29 2.70
N GLN A 179 8.03 -18.25 1.82
CA GLN A 179 8.12 -18.03 0.37
C GLN A 179 7.02 -17.08 -0.11
N ALA A 180 5.80 -17.23 0.42
CA ALA A 180 4.71 -16.30 0.12
C ALA A 180 5.10 -14.85 0.43
N ARG A 181 5.69 -14.59 1.61
CA ARG A 181 6.17 -13.24 1.98
C ARG A 181 7.25 -12.70 1.04
N GLU A 182 8.17 -13.54 0.58
CA GLU A 182 9.20 -13.14 -0.38
C GLU A 182 8.56 -12.76 -1.73
N HIS A 183 7.62 -13.56 -2.22
CA HIS A 183 6.88 -13.29 -3.46
C HIS A 183 5.94 -12.09 -3.33
N ASP A 184 5.28 -11.91 -2.19
CA ASP A 184 4.46 -10.73 -1.93
C ASP A 184 5.31 -9.47 -1.99
N GLN A 185 6.52 -9.49 -1.42
CA GLN A 185 7.41 -8.34 -1.49
C GLN A 185 7.84 -8.03 -2.93
N GLU A 186 8.10 -9.04 -3.76
CA GLU A 186 8.37 -8.85 -5.18
C GLU A 186 7.15 -8.23 -5.90
N THR A 187 5.96 -8.71 -5.58
CA THR A 187 4.69 -8.21 -6.12
C THR A 187 4.44 -6.75 -5.70
N LEU A 188 4.60 -6.44 -4.42
CA LEU A 188 4.48 -5.08 -3.89
C LEU A 188 5.48 -4.12 -4.54
N ASN A 189 6.72 -4.57 -4.73
CA ASN A 189 7.73 -3.80 -5.45
C ASN A 189 7.30 -3.53 -6.91
N ALA A 190 6.71 -4.50 -7.60
CA ALA A 190 6.22 -4.32 -8.96
C ALA A 190 5.04 -3.35 -9.01
N ILE A 191 4.05 -3.51 -8.12
CA ILE A 191 2.86 -2.65 -8.01
C ILE A 191 3.24 -1.20 -7.71
N SER A 192 4.13 -0.97 -6.75
CA SER A 192 4.56 0.37 -6.33
C SER A 192 5.21 1.20 -7.44
N THR A 193 5.67 0.54 -8.51
CA THR A 193 6.17 1.24 -9.70
C THR A 193 5.10 2.01 -10.45
N GLY A 194 3.85 1.58 -10.33
CA GLY A 194 2.74 2.01 -11.18
C GLY A 194 2.96 1.71 -12.67
N LYS A 195 3.93 0.84 -13.02
CA LYS A 195 4.24 0.50 -14.42
C LYS A 195 3.65 -0.84 -14.78
N PRO A 196 2.79 -0.95 -15.80
CA PRO A 196 2.26 -2.23 -16.26
C PRO A 196 3.36 -3.24 -16.61
N GLU A 197 4.47 -2.76 -17.18
CA GLU A 197 5.59 -3.62 -17.59
C GLU A 197 6.26 -4.35 -16.40
N ALA A 198 6.17 -3.80 -15.20
CA ALA A 198 6.69 -4.45 -14.00
C ALA A 198 5.86 -5.69 -13.64
N ILE A 199 4.57 -5.69 -13.94
CA ILE A 199 3.68 -6.84 -13.70
C ILE A 199 4.06 -8.03 -14.59
N LEU A 200 4.63 -7.78 -15.78
CA LEU A 200 5.07 -8.84 -16.69
C LEU A 200 6.16 -9.75 -16.09
N GLN A 201 6.91 -9.23 -15.11
CA GLN A 201 7.99 -9.98 -14.44
C GLN A 201 7.46 -10.94 -13.36
N LEU A 202 6.20 -10.78 -12.96
CA LEU A 202 5.56 -11.65 -11.96
C LEU A 202 5.20 -13.02 -12.58
N ARG A 203 5.13 -14.04 -11.73
CA ARG A 203 4.80 -15.41 -12.13
C ARG A 203 3.44 -15.81 -11.57
N GLN A 204 2.62 -16.41 -12.37
CA GLN A 204 1.32 -16.94 -12.02
C GLN A 204 1.44 -18.45 -11.79
N PRO A 205 0.91 -19.06 -10.71
CA PRO A 205 0.18 -18.43 -9.61
C PRO A 205 1.08 -17.98 -8.43
N ALA A 206 2.40 -18.14 -8.52
CA ALA A 206 3.32 -17.93 -7.40
C ALA A 206 3.31 -16.51 -6.81
N HIS A 207 2.95 -15.49 -7.59
CA HIS A 207 2.83 -14.10 -7.12
C HIS A 207 1.37 -13.64 -7.07
N LEU A 208 0.55 -14.07 -8.02
CA LEU A 208 -0.86 -13.75 -8.13
C LEU A 208 -1.56 -14.71 -9.08
N ASP A 209 -2.86 -14.88 -8.92
CA ASP A 209 -3.68 -15.79 -9.72
C ASP A 209 -4.07 -15.22 -11.08
N SER A 210 -4.05 -13.89 -11.25
CA SER A 210 -4.35 -13.23 -12.53
C SER A 210 -3.40 -12.09 -12.86
N LYS A 211 -2.32 -12.44 -13.53
CA LYS A 211 -1.36 -11.45 -14.05
C LYS A 211 -2.01 -10.50 -15.06
N GLY A 212 -2.90 -11.02 -15.91
CA GLY A 212 -3.62 -10.22 -16.90
C GLY A 212 -4.57 -9.22 -16.27
N ALA A 213 -5.35 -9.60 -15.25
CA ALA A 213 -6.24 -8.67 -14.55
C ALA A 213 -5.45 -7.54 -13.87
N GLN A 214 -4.34 -7.87 -13.20
CA GLN A 214 -3.48 -6.87 -12.56
C GLN A 214 -2.84 -5.92 -13.59
N TYR A 215 -2.36 -6.46 -14.71
CA TYR A 215 -1.79 -5.64 -15.79
C TYR A 215 -2.82 -4.66 -16.38
N ILE A 216 -4.01 -5.19 -16.74
CA ILE A 216 -5.11 -4.39 -17.31
C ILE A 216 -5.51 -3.30 -16.32
N HIS A 217 -5.68 -3.63 -15.04
CA HIS A 217 -6.06 -2.66 -14.01
C HIS A 217 -5.03 -1.54 -13.89
N VAL A 218 -3.75 -1.88 -13.66
CA VAL A 218 -2.67 -0.87 -13.56
C VAL A 218 -2.63 0.03 -14.80
N LYS A 219 -2.76 -0.56 -16.00
CA LYS A 219 -2.67 0.20 -17.25
C LYS A 219 -3.86 1.12 -17.45
N LEU A 220 -5.08 0.68 -17.18
CA LEU A 220 -6.29 1.50 -17.21
C LEU A 220 -6.21 2.66 -16.20
N GLN A 221 -5.81 2.37 -14.96
CA GLN A 221 -5.68 3.40 -13.93
C GLN A 221 -4.65 4.46 -14.33
N ARG A 222 -3.53 4.04 -14.89
CA ARG A 222 -2.48 4.97 -15.32
C ARG A 222 -2.88 5.82 -16.53
N GLN A 223 -3.48 5.20 -17.55
CA GLN A 223 -3.82 5.88 -18.81
C GLN A 223 -5.04 6.79 -18.67
N VAL A 224 -6.08 6.34 -17.98
CA VAL A 224 -7.36 7.04 -17.90
C VAL A 224 -7.44 7.91 -16.66
N ASN A 225 -7.18 7.34 -15.49
CA ASN A 225 -7.35 8.05 -14.22
C ASN A 225 -6.07 8.74 -13.73
N ARG A 226 -4.91 8.51 -14.39
CA ARG A 226 -3.58 9.00 -13.98
C ARG A 226 -3.20 8.63 -12.55
N SER A 227 -3.78 7.54 -12.05
CA SER A 227 -3.63 7.03 -10.70
C SER A 227 -2.57 5.94 -10.62
N VAL A 228 -2.01 5.76 -9.44
CA VAL A 228 -1.14 4.63 -9.07
C VAL A 228 -1.71 3.93 -7.85
N ALA A 229 -1.36 2.65 -7.68
CA ALA A 229 -1.83 1.87 -6.54
C ALA A 229 -1.28 2.42 -5.22
N GLU A 230 -2.16 2.55 -4.25
CA GLU A 230 -1.85 2.63 -2.83
C GLU A 230 -2.15 1.26 -2.21
N VAL A 231 -1.17 0.63 -1.59
CA VAL A 231 -1.38 -0.63 -0.88
C VAL A 231 -1.98 -0.31 0.49
N ILE A 232 -3.12 -0.94 0.80
CA ILE A 232 -3.84 -0.74 2.06
C ILE A 232 -3.52 -1.84 3.05
N GLU A 233 -3.36 -3.07 2.55
CA GLU A 233 -3.14 -4.23 3.40
C GLU A 233 -2.40 -5.32 2.63
N ASN A 234 -1.58 -6.08 3.34
CA ASN A 234 -1.03 -7.36 2.89
C ASN A 234 -1.12 -8.38 4.03
N LYS A 235 -2.01 -9.34 3.88
CA LYS A 235 -2.19 -10.47 4.81
C LYS A 235 -2.00 -11.80 4.08
N ASN A 236 -1.85 -12.84 4.87
CA ASN A 236 -1.76 -14.21 4.37
C ASN A 236 -2.82 -15.09 5.06
N SER A 237 -3.27 -16.16 4.44
CA SER A 237 -4.25 -17.08 5.02
C SER A 237 -3.80 -17.61 6.40
N PHE A 238 -2.49 -17.74 6.63
CA PHE A 238 -1.92 -18.05 7.93
C PHE A 238 -2.27 -17.04 9.03
N ASP A 239 -2.51 -15.78 8.69
CA ASP A 239 -2.86 -14.75 9.67
C ASP A 239 -4.29 -14.94 10.20
N TYR A 240 -5.15 -15.66 9.45
CA TYR A 240 -6.50 -16.08 9.84
C TYR A 240 -6.54 -17.51 10.42
N LEU A 241 -5.71 -18.41 9.86
CA LEU A 241 -5.65 -19.83 10.20
C LEU A 241 -4.20 -20.22 10.51
N PRO A 242 -3.70 -19.92 11.73
CA PRO A 242 -2.27 -20.09 12.08
C PRO A 242 -1.74 -21.54 12.06
N TRP A 243 -2.64 -22.54 11.98
CA TRP A 243 -2.29 -23.95 11.87
C TRP A 243 -2.09 -24.42 10.42
N ASP A 244 -2.54 -23.66 9.43
CA ASP A 244 -2.35 -23.98 8.01
C ASP A 244 -1.06 -23.32 7.49
N THR A 245 0.03 -24.09 7.55
CA THR A 245 1.38 -23.55 7.25
C THR A 245 1.92 -23.95 5.88
N TRP A 246 1.28 -24.90 5.18
CA TRP A 246 1.89 -25.56 4.05
C TRP A 246 1.51 -24.98 2.70
N LEU A 247 0.26 -24.57 2.52
CA LEU A 247 -0.27 -24.09 1.24
C LEU A 247 -1.05 -22.81 1.47
N THR A 248 -0.33 -21.72 1.69
CA THR A 248 -0.94 -20.44 2.00
C THR A 248 -1.34 -19.66 0.74
N THR A 249 -2.29 -18.76 0.92
CA THR A 249 -2.70 -17.74 -0.07
C THR A 249 -2.49 -16.36 0.54
N SER A 250 -1.93 -15.45 -0.23
CA SER A 250 -1.75 -14.06 0.21
C SER A 250 -2.84 -13.15 -0.37
N TYR A 251 -3.09 -12.06 0.34
CA TYR A 251 -4.11 -11.06 0.02
C TYR A 251 -3.47 -9.67 0.05
N ILE A 252 -3.45 -8.97 -1.08
CA ILE A 252 -2.97 -7.60 -1.15
C ILE A 252 -4.13 -6.71 -1.58
N VAL A 253 -4.55 -5.82 -0.69
CA VAL A 253 -5.58 -4.82 -0.98
C VAL A 253 -4.93 -3.57 -1.52
N GLN A 254 -5.43 -3.09 -2.65
CA GLN A 254 -4.98 -1.86 -3.28
C GLN A 254 -6.15 -0.93 -3.53
N ILE A 255 -5.92 0.36 -3.44
CA ILE A 255 -6.85 1.37 -3.93
C ILE A 255 -6.13 2.29 -4.92
N TYR A 256 -6.91 2.88 -5.81
CA TYR A 256 -6.46 3.88 -6.78
C TYR A 256 -7.29 5.13 -6.59
N ARG A 257 -6.61 6.26 -6.29
CA ARG A 257 -7.27 7.56 -6.13
C ARG A 257 -6.96 8.46 -7.30
N LYS A 258 -7.89 9.32 -7.65
CA LYS A 258 -7.61 10.42 -8.57
C LYS A 258 -6.49 11.29 -7.99
N PRO A 259 -5.55 11.75 -8.83
CA PRO A 259 -4.50 12.66 -8.38
C PRO A 259 -5.10 13.88 -7.70
N GLN A 260 -4.70 14.12 -6.46
CA GLN A 260 -5.05 15.34 -5.75
C GLN A 260 -4.10 16.48 -6.16
N PRO A 261 -4.54 17.72 -6.15
CA PRO A 261 -3.64 18.87 -6.27
C PRO A 261 -2.54 18.77 -5.19
N ILE A 262 -1.32 19.16 -5.55
CA ILE A 262 -0.24 19.28 -4.57
C ILE A 262 -0.69 20.32 -3.54
N PRO A 263 -0.72 20.00 -2.23
CA PRO A 263 -1.04 20.96 -1.21
C PRO A 263 -0.12 22.18 -1.34
N SER A 264 -0.66 23.37 -1.19
CA SER A 264 0.17 24.57 -1.07
C SER A 264 1.00 24.47 0.20
N PRO A 265 2.23 25.01 0.22
CA PRO A 265 3.02 25.09 1.44
C PRO A 265 2.20 25.76 2.54
N LEU A 266 2.32 25.24 3.76
CA LEU A 266 1.68 25.89 4.92
C LEU A 266 2.21 27.31 5.05
N PRO A 267 1.35 28.31 5.36
CA PRO A 267 1.82 29.65 5.59
C PRO A 267 2.75 29.66 6.81
N VAL A 268 3.93 30.25 6.66
CA VAL A 268 4.89 30.45 7.73
C VAL A 268 4.74 31.89 8.25
N TYR A 269 4.30 32.03 9.48
CA TYR A 269 4.15 33.32 10.11
C TYR A 269 5.49 33.80 10.69
N PRO A 270 5.73 35.10 10.77
CA PRO A 270 6.94 35.65 11.38
C PRO A 270 7.19 35.10 12.79
N GLY A 271 8.41 34.63 13.06
CA GLY A 271 8.79 34.01 14.33
C GLY A 271 8.46 32.52 14.47
N GLN A 272 7.71 31.94 13.56
CA GLN A 272 7.46 30.50 13.56
C GLN A 272 8.60 29.73 12.86
N GLN A 273 8.91 28.55 13.41
CA GLN A 273 9.81 27.59 12.79
C GLN A 273 8.98 26.39 12.33
N VAL A 274 9.06 26.07 11.05
CA VAL A 274 8.40 24.91 10.46
C VAL A 274 9.43 23.83 10.19
N SER A 275 9.13 22.61 10.58
CA SER A 275 9.91 21.42 10.25
C SER A 275 8.98 20.36 9.70
N PHE A 276 9.40 19.67 8.65
CA PHE A 276 8.66 18.56 8.08
C PHE A 276 9.27 17.24 8.51
N PHE A 277 8.44 16.22 8.57
CA PHE A 277 8.85 14.86 8.88
C PHE A 277 8.39 13.96 7.74
N ALA A 278 9.33 13.19 7.18
CA ALA A 278 9.03 12.16 6.22
C ALA A 278 9.28 10.78 6.83
N GLY A 279 8.39 9.86 6.57
CA GLY A 279 8.51 8.45 6.98
C GLY A 279 9.68 7.75 6.31
N ASP A 280 9.47 6.51 5.90
CA ASP A 280 10.51 5.66 5.34
C ASP A 280 11.04 6.22 4.03
N THR A 281 12.30 6.61 4.07
CA THR A 281 13.02 7.22 2.96
C THR A 281 14.14 6.28 2.55
N SER A 282 14.11 5.79 1.33
CA SER A 282 15.13 4.90 0.79
C SER A 282 15.51 5.27 -0.65
N PHE A 283 16.80 5.18 -0.95
CA PHE A 283 17.35 5.39 -2.30
C PHE A 283 17.95 4.09 -2.87
N GLY A 284 17.71 2.97 -2.18
CA GLY A 284 18.14 1.64 -2.55
C GLY A 284 17.10 0.85 -3.34
N ARG A 285 17.38 -0.43 -3.55
CA ARG A 285 16.50 -1.41 -4.18
C ARG A 285 15.83 -0.85 -5.46
N TYR A 286 14.52 -0.92 -5.49
CA TYR A 286 13.72 -0.46 -6.63
C TYR A 286 13.90 1.03 -6.93
N MET A 287 13.97 1.88 -5.90
CA MET A 287 14.11 3.34 -6.07
C MET A 287 15.43 3.75 -6.73
N SER A 288 16.44 2.90 -6.67
CA SER A 288 17.75 3.21 -7.28
C SER A 288 17.69 3.44 -8.79
N ARG A 289 16.81 2.76 -9.51
CA ARG A 289 16.66 2.88 -10.98
C ARG A 289 15.91 4.14 -11.41
N PRO A 290 14.67 4.41 -10.93
CA PRO A 290 13.95 5.65 -11.27
C PRO A 290 14.75 6.90 -10.95
N LEU A 291 15.47 6.91 -9.83
CA LEU A 291 16.27 8.06 -9.39
C LEU A 291 17.56 8.29 -10.21
N GLN A 292 17.95 7.37 -11.09
CA GLN A 292 18.98 7.59 -12.09
C GLN A 292 18.47 8.43 -13.28
N ASN A 293 17.17 8.43 -13.52
CA ASN A 293 16.57 9.25 -14.55
C ASN A 293 16.48 10.71 -14.06
N LYS A 294 17.26 11.60 -14.68
CA LYS A 294 17.36 13.01 -14.29
C LYS A 294 16.00 13.73 -14.31
N VAL A 295 15.10 13.38 -15.25
CA VAL A 295 13.76 13.99 -15.36
C VAL A 295 12.88 13.56 -14.18
N ILE A 296 12.87 12.27 -13.84
CA ILE A 296 12.12 11.75 -12.69
C ILE A 296 12.67 12.34 -11.39
N ALA A 297 13.99 12.36 -11.27
CA ALA A 297 14.69 12.92 -10.12
C ALA A 297 14.32 14.41 -9.90
N ALA A 298 14.45 15.25 -10.94
CA ALA A 298 14.11 16.66 -10.86
C ALA A 298 12.63 16.90 -10.55
N ARG A 299 11.73 16.08 -11.13
CA ARG A 299 10.28 16.17 -10.84
C ARG A 299 9.96 15.84 -9.39
N LEU A 300 10.55 14.79 -8.83
CA LEU A 300 10.36 14.40 -7.43
C LEU A 300 10.90 15.49 -6.49
N GLN A 301 12.12 15.98 -6.74
CA GLN A 301 12.70 17.08 -5.96
C GLN A 301 11.80 18.32 -5.98
N LYS A 302 11.36 18.75 -7.16
CA LYS A 302 10.44 19.88 -7.30
C LYS A 302 9.15 19.68 -6.50
N HIS A 303 8.61 18.46 -6.50
CA HIS A 303 7.39 18.12 -5.76
C HIS A 303 7.61 18.23 -4.25
N ILE A 304 8.69 17.66 -3.72
CA ILE A 304 9.03 17.74 -2.29
C ILE A 304 9.24 19.19 -1.85
N LEU A 305 10.01 19.96 -2.64
CA LEU A 305 10.24 21.37 -2.33
C LEU A 305 8.97 22.22 -2.41
N ALA A 306 8.04 21.87 -3.30
CA ALA A 306 6.74 22.54 -3.38
C ALA A 306 5.90 22.30 -2.11
N ILE A 307 5.93 21.08 -1.55
CA ILE A 307 5.23 20.75 -0.31
C ILE A 307 5.89 21.41 0.91
N THR A 308 7.22 21.34 0.99
CA THR A 308 7.95 21.80 2.18
C THR A 308 8.23 23.30 2.19
N GLY A 309 8.06 23.98 1.05
CA GLY A 309 8.52 25.36 0.90
C GLY A 309 10.02 25.54 1.12
N GLY A 310 10.79 24.44 1.03
CA GLY A 310 12.22 24.42 1.35
C GLY A 310 12.54 24.40 2.85
N ALA A 311 11.54 24.23 3.73
CA ALA A 311 11.78 24.11 5.17
C ALA A 311 12.58 22.84 5.52
N PRO A 312 13.26 22.80 6.68
CA PRO A 312 14.05 21.65 7.11
C PRO A 312 13.22 20.37 7.21
N LEU A 313 13.77 19.26 6.75
CA LEU A 313 13.16 17.95 6.75
C LEU A 313 13.90 16.99 7.70
N VAL A 314 13.17 16.21 8.46
CA VAL A 314 13.63 15.05 9.22
C VAL A 314 13.11 13.80 8.54
N VAL A 315 13.97 12.81 8.31
CA VAL A 315 13.59 11.56 7.61
C VAL A 315 13.98 10.32 8.41
N ASN A 316 13.19 9.26 8.33
CA ASN A 316 13.66 7.92 8.66
C ASN A 316 14.37 7.35 7.43
N LEU A 317 15.70 7.20 7.50
CA LEU A 317 16.48 6.64 6.40
C LEU A 317 16.55 5.12 6.55
N GLU A 318 15.75 4.42 5.79
CA GLU A 318 15.59 2.97 5.88
C GLU A 318 16.56 2.24 4.97
N GLY A 319 17.51 1.53 5.58
CA GLY A 319 18.57 0.80 4.91
C GLY A 319 19.97 1.21 5.33
N VAL A 320 20.98 0.67 4.68
CA VAL A 320 22.40 0.89 5.00
C VAL A 320 23.09 1.68 3.88
N VAL A 321 23.65 2.82 4.24
CA VAL A 321 24.45 3.67 3.34
C VAL A 321 25.91 3.20 3.36
N MET A 322 26.50 3.03 2.18
CA MET A 322 27.87 2.55 2.02
C MET A 322 28.53 3.12 0.76
N GLU A 323 29.87 3.12 0.74
CA GLU A 323 30.65 3.65 -0.40
C GLU A 323 30.41 2.83 -1.68
N ARG A 324 30.30 1.52 -1.54
CA ARG A 324 30.07 0.58 -2.65
C ARG A 324 28.89 -0.32 -2.30
N PRO A 325 27.67 0.07 -2.71
CA PRO A 325 26.49 -0.73 -2.45
C PRO A 325 26.55 -2.04 -3.25
N PHE A 326 26.19 -3.13 -2.60
CA PHE A 326 26.00 -4.40 -3.28
C PHE A 326 24.76 -4.36 -4.16
N PRO A 327 24.80 -5.03 -5.32
CA PRO A 327 23.57 -5.32 -6.04
C PRO A 327 22.66 -6.14 -5.12
N THR A 328 21.53 -5.57 -4.71
CA THR A 328 20.55 -6.31 -3.92
C THR A 328 19.55 -6.97 -4.85
N SER A 329 19.38 -8.29 -4.71
CA SER A 329 18.27 -8.99 -5.32
C SER A 329 16.95 -8.46 -4.73
N LEU A 330 15.90 -8.37 -5.54
CA LEU A 330 14.56 -7.99 -5.06
C LEU A 330 14.00 -9.00 -4.07
N SER A 331 14.43 -10.26 -4.14
CA SER A 331 14.04 -11.33 -3.22
C SER A 331 14.71 -11.26 -1.85
N VAL A 332 15.77 -10.47 -1.68
CA VAL A 332 16.45 -10.33 -0.38
C VAL A 332 15.99 -9.04 0.28
N LEU A 333 15.37 -9.17 1.46
CA LEU A 333 14.92 -8.02 2.27
C LEU A 333 16.10 -7.29 2.94
N ARG A 334 17.08 -6.86 2.14
CA ARG A 334 18.21 -6.04 2.56
C ARG A 334 18.32 -4.80 1.70
N ILE A 335 18.52 -3.65 2.32
CA ILE A 335 18.50 -2.36 1.64
C ILE A 335 19.89 -1.74 1.69
N ALA A 336 20.58 -1.68 0.53
CA ALA A 336 21.85 -0.99 0.36
C ALA A 336 21.69 0.28 -0.47
N MET A 337 22.35 1.36 -0.04
CA MET A 337 22.32 2.67 -0.69
C MET A 337 23.76 3.21 -0.86
N GLY A 338 24.05 3.79 -2.03
CA GLY A 338 25.34 4.44 -2.27
C GLY A 338 25.41 5.82 -1.59
N VAL A 339 26.51 6.10 -0.89
CA VAL A 339 26.68 7.32 -0.08
C VAL A 339 26.52 8.60 -0.91
N ASP A 340 27.19 8.69 -2.07
CA ASP A 340 27.18 9.92 -2.88
C ASP A 340 25.77 10.30 -3.33
N ARG A 341 25.03 9.30 -3.82
CA ARG A 341 23.64 9.50 -4.26
C ARG A 341 22.74 9.84 -3.09
N THR A 342 22.84 9.09 -2.00
CA THR A 342 22.00 9.29 -0.81
C THR A 342 22.21 10.69 -0.24
N THR A 343 23.45 11.11 -0.04
CA THR A 343 23.76 12.43 0.53
C THR A 343 23.37 13.57 -0.41
N ALA A 344 23.53 13.39 -1.73
CA ALA A 344 23.06 14.35 -2.72
C ALA A 344 21.55 14.54 -2.66
N TRP A 345 20.77 13.46 -2.57
CA TRP A 345 19.32 13.52 -2.42
C TRP A 345 18.87 14.15 -1.11
N LEU A 346 19.48 13.76 0.01
CA LEU A 346 19.15 14.33 1.32
C LEU A 346 19.39 15.86 1.34
N ARG A 347 20.48 16.33 0.74
CA ARG A 347 20.75 17.76 0.60
C ARG A 347 19.74 18.45 -0.32
N ALA A 348 19.43 17.84 -1.46
CA ALA A 348 18.49 18.40 -2.44
C ALA A 348 17.06 18.57 -1.86
N MET A 349 16.70 17.77 -0.87
CA MET A 349 15.42 17.84 -0.15
C MET A 349 15.48 18.71 1.11
N ASN A 350 16.61 19.36 1.40
CA ASN A 350 16.87 20.11 2.64
C ASN A 350 16.70 19.27 3.92
N VAL A 351 17.17 18.00 3.88
CA VAL A 351 17.17 17.16 5.08
C VAL A 351 18.22 17.66 6.06
N ARG A 352 17.81 17.88 7.30
CA ARG A 352 18.67 18.29 8.41
C ARG A 352 19.06 17.12 9.29
N ALA A 353 18.10 16.26 9.61
CA ALA A 353 18.31 15.14 10.50
C ALA A 353 17.84 13.83 9.88
N VAL A 354 18.61 12.78 10.15
CA VAL A 354 18.40 11.43 9.66
C VAL A 354 18.21 10.49 10.86
N VAL A 355 17.04 9.89 10.95
CA VAL A 355 16.76 8.84 11.94
C VAL A 355 17.15 7.50 11.34
N LEU A 356 17.99 6.74 12.05
CA LEU A 356 18.44 5.41 11.70
C LEU A 356 17.90 4.34 12.67
N ALA A 357 16.92 4.69 13.49
CA ALA A 357 16.24 3.76 14.39
C ALA A 357 15.19 2.96 13.60
N ASN A 358 15.61 1.94 12.85
CA ASN A 358 14.71 1.10 12.05
C ASN A 358 15.26 -0.34 11.92
N ASN A 359 14.43 -1.25 11.42
CA ASN A 359 14.72 -2.68 11.29
C ASN A 359 15.73 -3.03 10.18
N HIS A 360 16.14 -2.08 9.33
CA HIS A 360 17.09 -2.28 8.23
C HIS A 360 18.49 -1.74 8.52
N THR A 361 18.71 -1.13 9.66
CA THR A 361 20.00 -0.51 10.03
C THR A 361 21.14 -1.52 10.12
N LEU A 362 20.82 -2.77 10.45
CA LEU A 362 21.79 -3.87 10.60
C LEU A 362 21.79 -4.88 9.44
N ASP A 363 21.15 -4.60 8.35
CA ASP A 363 21.05 -5.51 7.18
C ASP A 363 22.40 -6.06 6.72
N PHE A 364 23.48 -5.32 6.96
CA PHE A 364 24.86 -5.69 6.59
C PHE A 364 25.81 -5.72 7.80
N GLY A 365 25.27 -5.83 9.01
CA GLY A 365 26.01 -6.01 10.25
C GLY A 365 26.49 -4.72 10.92
N ALA A 366 26.94 -4.85 12.16
CA ALA A 366 27.25 -3.72 13.04
C ALA A 366 28.39 -2.82 12.52
N VAL A 367 29.42 -3.38 11.90
CA VAL A 367 30.54 -2.59 11.35
C VAL A 367 30.05 -1.62 10.27
N ARG A 368 29.16 -2.08 9.38
CA ARG A 368 28.61 -1.22 8.31
C ARG A 368 27.63 -0.19 8.86
N ARG A 369 26.89 -0.51 9.90
CA ARG A 369 26.06 0.45 10.63
C ARG A 369 26.92 1.60 11.18
N LEU A 370 28.02 1.30 11.89
CA LEU A 370 28.92 2.31 12.42
C LEU A 370 29.53 3.17 11.29
N ARG A 371 29.93 2.53 10.20
CA ARG A 371 30.46 3.25 9.04
C ARG A 371 29.42 4.18 8.40
N MET A 372 28.18 3.72 8.27
CA MET A 372 27.07 4.56 7.79
C MET A 372 26.87 5.82 8.65
N GLN A 373 26.89 5.68 9.97
CA GLN A 373 26.80 6.84 10.87
C GLN A 373 27.92 7.85 10.61
N GLN A 374 29.15 7.38 10.47
CA GLN A 374 30.32 8.23 10.16
C GLN A 374 30.14 8.97 8.83
N LEU A 375 29.75 8.25 7.77
CA LEU A 375 29.55 8.82 6.44
C LEU A 375 28.49 9.92 6.43
N LEU A 376 27.36 9.68 7.10
CA LEU A 376 26.28 10.65 7.15
C LEU A 376 26.63 11.87 8.00
N ARG A 377 27.32 11.67 9.15
CA ARG A 377 27.82 12.79 9.98
C ARG A 377 28.89 13.61 9.24
N GLN A 378 29.81 12.98 8.54
CA GLN A 378 30.82 13.65 7.70
C GLN A 378 30.17 14.44 6.56
N ALA A 379 29.02 13.97 6.06
CA ALA A 379 28.24 14.69 5.06
C ALA A 379 27.44 15.86 5.61
N GLY A 380 27.47 16.11 6.95
CA GLY A 380 26.86 17.26 7.62
C GLY A 380 25.45 17.02 8.15
N PHE A 381 24.96 15.78 8.20
CA PHE A 381 23.65 15.47 8.76
C PHE A 381 23.69 15.20 10.27
N GLU A 382 22.66 15.65 10.98
CA GLU A 382 22.37 15.13 12.32
C GLU A 382 21.88 13.70 12.21
N VAL A 383 22.52 12.77 12.93
CA VAL A 383 22.22 11.33 12.83
C VAL A 383 21.81 10.80 14.18
N LEU A 384 20.63 10.17 14.25
CA LEU A 384 20.07 9.60 15.47
C LEU A 384 19.88 8.09 15.31
N MET A 385 20.45 7.35 16.27
CA MET A 385 20.20 5.91 16.43
C MET A 385 19.09 5.69 17.48
N HIS A 386 18.66 4.43 17.62
CA HIS A 386 17.74 4.04 18.68
C HIS A 386 18.21 4.52 20.06
N GLY A 387 17.34 5.18 20.82
CA GLY A 387 17.63 5.76 22.12
C GLY A 387 18.39 7.09 22.09
N GLU A 388 18.90 7.53 20.94
CA GLU A 388 19.58 8.83 20.84
C GLU A 388 18.60 10.00 20.72
N SER A 389 19.05 11.18 21.17
CA SER A 389 18.30 12.42 21.04
C SER A 389 19.17 13.59 20.55
N ARG A 390 18.53 14.57 19.92
CA ARG A 390 19.17 15.81 19.44
C ARG A 390 18.26 17.00 19.64
N ASP A 391 18.87 18.12 20.02
CA ASP A 391 18.20 19.41 20.06
C ASP A 391 18.17 20.03 18.67
N LEU A 392 16.97 20.23 18.13
CA LEU A 392 16.72 20.85 16.83
C LEU A 392 16.14 22.27 16.98
N LYS A 393 16.68 23.04 17.94
CA LYS A 393 16.30 24.42 18.33
C LYS A 393 14.88 24.53 18.93
N ALA A 394 13.82 24.17 18.16
CA ALA A 394 12.45 24.34 18.62
C ALA A 394 11.94 23.15 19.46
N PHE A 395 12.55 21.98 19.30
CA PHE A 395 12.17 20.74 20.00
C PHE A 395 13.38 19.81 20.15
N ARG A 396 13.27 18.89 21.07
CA ARG A 396 14.19 17.75 21.18
C ARG A 396 13.61 16.56 20.44
N LEU A 397 14.32 16.07 19.43
CA LEU A 397 13.98 14.86 18.70
C LEU A 397 14.59 13.64 19.41
N VAL A 398 13.77 12.62 19.63
CA VAL A 398 14.18 11.30 20.13
C VAL A 398 13.86 10.24 19.07
N ALA A 399 14.80 9.34 18.79
CA ALA A 399 14.63 8.26 17.82
C ALA A 399 14.44 6.92 18.52
N LEU A 400 13.36 6.21 18.21
CA LEU A 400 13.05 4.90 18.76
C LEU A 400 12.65 3.91 17.65
N SER A 401 12.85 2.61 17.91
CA SER A 401 12.31 1.54 17.08
C SER A 401 11.67 0.46 17.96
N ASP A 402 10.49 0.00 17.59
CA ASP A 402 9.82 -1.15 18.22
C ASP A 402 9.88 -2.40 17.32
N LEU A 403 10.79 -2.40 16.35
CA LEU A 403 11.01 -3.51 15.43
C LEU A 403 12.44 -4.03 15.52
N ALA A 404 12.55 -5.36 15.61
CA ALA A 404 13.84 -6.03 15.58
C ALA A 404 14.45 -6.00 14.17
N ASN A 405 15.78 -5.85 14.09
CA ASN A 405 16.49 -6.04 12.83
C ASN A 405 16.39 -7.49 12.36
N HIS A 406 16.41 -7.70 11.06
CA HIS A 406 16.43 -9.04 10.47
C HIS A 406 17.69 -9.80 10.95
N GLY A 407 17.49 -10.93 11.61
CA GLY A 407 18.57 -11.82 12.09
C GLY A 407 19.09 -11.54 13.49
N GLU A 408 18.67 -10.47 14.16
CA GLU A 408 19.01 -10.20 15.55
C GLU A 408 17.75 -10.20 16.45
N GLN A 409 17.77 -11.00 17.50
CA GLN A 409 16.70 -11.00 18.48
C GLN A 409 16.81 -9.75 19.37
N ARG A 410 15.84 -8.83 19.28
CA ARG A 410 15.45 -7.85 20.30
C ARG A 410 16.33 -6.60 20.52
N THR A 411 17.32 -6.27 19.71
CA THR A 411 18.24 -5.15 20.02
C THR A 411 17.68 -3.72 19.81
N HIS A 412 16.46 -3.57 19.28
CA HIS A 412 15.85 -2.27 19.03
C HIS A 412 14.37 -2.20 19.42
N LEU A 413 13.92 -3.03 20.35
CA LEU A 413 12.60 -2.88 20.92
C LEU A 413 12.64 -1.82 22.02
N ILE A 414 11.61 -0.97 22.07
CA ILE A 414 11.46 0.02 23.14
C ILE A 414 11.38 -0.70 24.49
N SER A 415 12.37 -0.47 25.31
CA SER A 415 12.51 -1.05 26.65
C SER A 415 12.00 -0.10 27.73
N GLU A 416 11.77 -0.63 28.94
CA GLU A 416 11.46 0.20 30.10
C GLU A 416 12.59 1.20 30.41
N ALA A 417 13.84 0.83 30.15
CA ALA A 417 14.99 1.72 30.31
C ALA A 417 14.93 2.91 29.36
N ASP A 418 14.50 2.73 28.12
CA ASP A 418 14.29 3.83 27.17
C ASP A 418 13.20 4.79 27.68
N LEU A 419 12.12 4.25 28.23
CA LEU A 419 11.02 5.06 28.76
C LEU A 419 11.44 5.86 30.00
N VAL A 420 12.18 5.26 30.93
CA VAL A 420 12.73 5.92 32.11
C VAL A 420 13.74 7.01 31.70
N ASP A 421 14.60 6.74 30.71
CA ASP A 421 15.54 7.74 30.21
C ASP A 421 14.84 8.93 29.57
N LEU A 422 13.77 8.69 28.81
CA LEU A 422 12.89 9.72 28.28
C LEU A 422 12.29 10.61 29.40
N GLN A 423 11.85 10.02 30.49
CA GLN A 423 11.30 10.75 31.62
C GLN A 423 12.35 11.64 32.28
N LYS A 424 13.58 11.14 32.44
CA LYS A 424 14.70 11.91 33.02
C LYS A 424 15.11 13.09 32.15
N ARG A 425 14.94 12.97 30.83
CA ARG A 425 15.26 14.03 29.84
C ARG A 425 14.17 15.08 29.71
N ARG A 426 13.19 15.10 30.60
CA ARG A 426 12.08 16.06 30.62
C ARG A 426 12.62 17.49 30.88
N LEU A 427 12.93 18.18 29.79
CA LEU A 427 13.54 19.47 29.76
C LEU A 427 12.51 20.56 29.39
N ALA A 428 12.94 21.82 29.45
CA ALA A 428 12.15 22.99 29.07
C ALA A 428 11.63 22.97 27.60
N GLN A 429 12.17 22.12 26.76
CA GLN A 429 11.76 21.99 25.36
C GLN A 429 10.76 20.82 25.16
N PRO A 430 9.78 20.94 24.24
CA PRO A 430 8.90 19.84 23.90
C PRO A 430 9.68 18.67 23.30
N ILE A 431 9.40 17.45 23.78
CA ILE A 431 9.98 16.23 23.25
C ILE A 431 9.08 15.70 22.13
N LEU A 432 9.68 15.49 20.97
CA LEU A 432 9.08 14.86 19.81
C LEU A 432 9.78 13.52 19.57
N THR A 433 9.02 12.46 19.42
CA THR A 433 9.59 11.13 19.24
C THR A 433 9.28 10.62 17.83
N PHE A 434 10.31 10.23 17.14
CA PHE A 434 10.19 9.52 15.86
C PHE A 434 10.30 8.03 16.15
N VAL A 435 9.24 7.25 15.85
CA VAL A 435 9.15 5.83 16.18
C VAL A 435 8.98 5.00 14.92
N HIS A 436 9.86 4.05 14.70
CA HIS A 436 9.73 3.03 13.67
C HIS A 436 9.02 1.81 14.26
N TRP A 437 7.74 1.60 13.91
CA TRP A 437 6.87 0.63 14.57
C TRP A 437 5.70 0.18 13.68
N GLY A 438 4.94 -0.79 14.17
CA GLY A 438 3.69 -1.22 13.55
C GLY A 438 3.85 -2.41 12.62
N ALA A 439 2.90 -2.58 11.73
CA ALA A 439 2.94 -3.58 10.68
C ALA A 439 2.89 -2.89 9.31
N GLU A 440 3.63 -3.45 8.36
CA GLU A 440 3.60 -2.98 6.97
C GLU A 440 2.18 -3.02 6.41
N TYR A 441 1.81 -1.98 5.66
CA TYR A 441 0.54 -1.84 4.94
C TYR A 441 -0.71 -1.76 5.82
N LEU A 442 -0.57 -1.50 7.12
CA LEU A 442 -1.68 -1.18 8.00
C LEU A 442 -1.81 0.33 8.18
N ALA A 443 -2.93 0.89 7.70
CA ALA A 443 -3.21 2.32 7.85
C ALA A 443 -3.59 2.72 9.29
N GLN A 444 -4.06 1.76 10.09
CA GLN A 444 -4.45 1.97 11.48
C GLN A 444 -3.51 1.22 12.45
N PRO A 445 -3.13 1.82 13.57
CA PRO A 445 -2.35 1.14 14.58
C PRO A 445 -3.14 0.02 15.23
N ARG A 446 -2.49 -1.09 15.53
CA ARG A 446 -3.06 -2.20 16.31
C ARG A 446 -3.09 -1.85 17.80
N SER A 447 -3.79 -2.65 18.59
CA SER A 447 -3.86 -2.51 20.06
C SER A 447 -2.48 -2.38 20.70
N ARG A 448 -1.48 -3.13 20.21
CA ARG A 448 -0.09 -3.06 20.69
C ARG A 448 0.53 -1.67 20.52
N GLU A 449 0.37 -1.05 19.34
CA GLU A 449 0.90 0.28 19.09
C GLU A 449 0.15 1.34 19.90
N LEU A 450 -1.16 1.17 20.10
CA LEU A 450 -1.96 2.04 20.97
C LEU A 450 -1.54 1.93 22.44
N ASP A 451 -1.26 0.73 22.93
CA ASP A 451 -0.74 0.49 24.29
C ASP A 451 0.63 1.12 24.48
N LEU A 452 1.52 0.99 23.48
CA LEU A 452 2.82 1.62 23.49
C LEU A 452 2.70 3.15 23.48
N LEU A 453 1.80 3.69 22.66
CA LEU A 453 1.50 5.12 22.63
C LEU A 453 1.02 5.63 23.98
N ALA A 454 0.14 4.89 24.66
CA ALA A 454 -0.33 5.22 26.01
C ALA A 454 0.81 5.19 27.05
N LYS A 455 1.75 4.27 26.92
CA LYS A 455 2.97 4.24 27.75
C LYS A 455 3.85 5.46 27.47
N LEU A 456 4.21 5.71 26.21
CA LEU A 456 5.02 6.85 25.81
C LEU A 456 4.46 8.17 26.37
N ARG A 457 3.13 8.35 26.31
CA ARG A 457 2.44 9.50 26.89
C ARG A 457 2.66 9.64 28.40
N ARG A 458 2.56 8.55 29.20
CA ARG A 458 2.78 8.58 30.64
C ARG A 458 4.18 9.08 30.98
N TYR A 459 5.16 8.82 30.12
CA TYR A 459 6.53 9.32 30.23
C TYR A 459 6.75 10.74 29.70
N GLY A 460 5.66 11.46 29.32
CA GLY A 460 5.67 12.90 29.04
C GLY A 460 5.92 13.28 27.59
N LEU A 461 5.79 12.33 26.66
CA LEU A 461 5.88 12.63 25.22
C LEU A 461 4.66 13.43 24.74
N ARG A 462 4.91 14.44 23.93
CA ARG A 462 3.88 15.35 23.41
C ARG A 462 3.47 15.04 21.98
N LEU A 463 4.39 14.55 21.17
CA LEU A 463 4.16 14.22 19.77
C LEU A 463 4.94 12.97 19.42
N VAL A 464 4.27 12.03 18.78
CA VAL A 464 4.86 10.82 18.22
C VAL A 464 4.63 10.82 16.71
N ILE A 465 5.71 10.62 15.94
CA ILE A 465 5.67 10.47 14.50
C ILE A 465 6.07 9.03 14.18
N GLY A 466 5.18 8.31 13.51
CA GLY A 466 5.39 6.91 13.12
C GLY A 466 6.02 6.76 11.76
N ALA A 467 6.79 5.68 11.58
CA ALA A 467 7.31 5.19 10.31
C ALA A 467 7.20 3.65 10.28
N HIS A 468 7.44 3.01 9.17
CA HIS A 468 7.37 1.57 8.88
C HIS A 468 6.10 1.07 8.17
N PRO A 469 4.89 1.55 8.44
CA PRO A 469 3.70 0.95 7.80
C PRO A 469 3.67 1.06 6.27
N HIS A 470 4.51 1.87 5.64
CA HIS A 470 4.55 2.12 4.18
C HIS A 470 3.23 2.67 3.60
N VAL A 471 2.30 3.04 4.46
CA VAL A 471 1.04 3.72 4.14
C VAL A 471 0.95 5.02 4.92
N GLY A 472 0.51 6.09 4.25
CA GLY A 472 0.27 7.37 4.90
C GLY A 472 -0.99 7.31 5.75
N SER A 473 -0.93 7.89 6.97
CA SER A 473 -2.14 8.23 7.72
C SER A 473 -2.44 9.70 7.52
N ALA A 474 -3.66 10.02 7.11
CA ALA A 474 -4.14 11.40 7.03
C ALA A 474 -4.59 11.94 8.41
N GLU A 475 -4.64 11.08 9.41
CA GLU A 475 -5.18 11.41 10.73
C GLU A 475 -4.09 11.73 11.72
N VAL A 476 -4.26 12.84 12.40
CA VAL A 476 -3.53 13.14 13.64
C VAL A 476 -4.38 12.61 14.79
N MET A 477 -3.96 11.49 15.37
CA MET A 477 -4.64 10.95 16.55
C MET A 477 -4.24 11.75 17.78
N PRO A 478 -5.20 12.35 18.52
CA PRO A 478 -4.88 13.00 19.77
C PRO A 478 -4.35 11.97 20.77
N LEU A 479 -3.24 12.29 21.44
CA LEU A 479 -2.64 11.44 22.47
C LEU A 479 -3.53 11.32 23.73
N GLY A 480 -4.85 11.43 23.59
CA GLY A 480 -5.88 11.28 24.62
C GLY A 480 -5.70 12.29 25.77
N GLY A 481 -6.62 13.10 25.95
CA GLY A 481 -6.84 14.04 27.05
C GLY A 481 -8.15 14.68 26.77
N ASN A 482 -8.98 14.85 27.76
CA ASN A 482 -10.21 15.61 27.61
C ASN A 482 -9.90 16.85 26.79
N SER A 483 -10.58 16.99 25.67
CA SER A 483 -10.60 18.25 24.93
C SER A 483 -10.96 19.36 25.90
N PRO A 484 -10.37 20.54 25.78
CA PRO A 484 -10.88 21.69 26.51
C PRO A 484 -12.29 22.00 26.06
#